data_e814e5d3939cb147e2d1cb767c840ae6
#
_entry.id   e814e5d3939cb147e2d1cb767c840ae6
#
_cell.length_a   1.000
_cell.length_b   1.000
_cell.length_c   1.000
_cell.angle_alpha   90.00
_cell.angle_beta   90.00
_cell.angle_gamma   90.00
#
_symmetry.space_group_name_H-M   'P 1'
#
loop_
_entity.id
_entity.type
_entity.pdbx_description
1 polymer ?
#
loop_
_entity_poly.entity_id
_entity_poly.type
_entity_poly.pdbx_seq_one_letter_code
_entity_poly.pdbx_strand_id
1 'polypeptide(L)'
;ERGVGKVVTAGVRPVQAAWKRPMGREAIAYGPDPNKAYRMRYRLVEMDDLIPSHTDAFAPNPAYPAELQPRIRERGTARLAVERMSRDLVPEALIQDSQTLDRGPMIVGADNVVESGNGRVLALRLARQRYPERWQAYQQTLRDAAPQFGIDEAQIAGMRNPVLVRERVSDVDRVRFAAEANQPAVAVFSPLENALQDARRIHLDALVVPEETLSLDTTLRMAPNQPFVL
;
A
#
# COMPACT_ATOMS: atom_id res chain seq x y z
N GLU A 1 -41.30 23.66 -33.54
CA GLU A 1 -40.20 24.06 -32.68
C GLU A 1 -39.65 22.86 -31.98
N ARG A 2 -38.43 22.45 -32.34
CA ARG A 2 -37.77 21.29 -31.74
C ARG A 2 -36.79 21.79 -30.71
N GLY A 3 -37.02 21.42 -29.42
CA GLY A 3 -36.16 21.74 -28.29
C GLY A 3 -34.78 21.09 -28.45
N VAL A 4 -33.76 21.92 -28.47
CA VAL A 4 -32.37 21.51 -28.45
C VAL A 4 -31.99 21.18 -27.00
N GLY A 5 -31.75 19.88 -26.73
CA GLY A 5 -31.24 19.42 -25.42
C GLY A 5 -29.87 19.97 -25.15
N LYS A 6 -29.72 20.68 -24.02
CA LYS A 6 -28.39 21.09 -23.51
C LYS A 6 -27.59 19.85 -23.08
N VAL A 7 -26.53 19.56 -23.80
CA VAL A 7 -25.50 18.62 -23.35
C VAL A 7 -24.73 19.29 -22.21
N VAL A 8 -24.89 18.77 -20.99
CA VAL A 8 -24.09 19.16 -19.84
C VAL A 8 -22.75 18.46 -19.99
N THR A 9 -21.76 19.17 -20.52
CA THR A 9 -20.36 18.71 -20.46
C THR A 9 -19.90 18.76 -19.02
N ALA A 10 -19.69 17.58 -18.42
CA ALA A 10 -19.02 17.47 -17.13
C ALA A 10 -17.63 18.14 -17.24
N GLY A 11 -17.46 19.26 -16.57
CA GLY A 11 -16.23 20.02 -16.60
C GLY A 11 -15.06 19.20 -16.07
N VAL A 12 -14.11 18.91 -16.93
CA VAL A 12 -12.78 18.43 -16.54
C VAL A 12 -12.18 19.50 -15.66
N ARG A 13 -11.99 19.22 -14.37
CA ARG A 13 -11.27 20.15 -13.47
C ARG A 13 -9.89 20.40 -14.07
N PRO A 14 -9.47 21.65 -14.25
CA PRO A 14 -8.14 21.94 -14.77
C PRO A 14 -7.11 21.32 -13.83
N VAL A 15 -6.18 20.55 -14.38
CA VAL A 15 -5.00 20.07 -13.67
C VAL A 15 -4.30 21.29 -13.10
N GLN A 16 -4.24 21.42 -11.77
CA GLN A 16 -3.56 22.53 -11.13
C GLN A 16 -2.14 22.63 -11.65
N ALA A 17 -1.73 23.83 -12.03
CA ALA A 17 -0.44 24.08 -12.67
C ALA A 17 0.69 23.44 -11.85
N ALA A 18 1.57 22.71 -12.51
CA ALA A 18 2.63 21.87 -11.91
C ALA A 18 3.53 22.60 -10.89
N TRP A 19 3.62 23.94 -10.98
CA TRP A 19 4.42 24.80 -10.11
C TRP A 19 3.80 25.08 -8.71
N LYS A 20 2.55 24.68 -8.47
CA LYS A 20 1.87 24.82 -7.15
C LYS A 20 1.84 23.54 -6.31
N ARG A 21 2.46 22.46 -6.78
CA ARG A 21 2.44 21.19 -6.03
C ARG A 21 3.47 21.24 -4.90
N PRO A 22 3.10 20.84 -3.65
CA PRO A 22 4.05 20.73 -2.55
C PRO A 22 5.07 19.63 -2.85
N MET A 23 6.24 20.01 -3.35
CA MET A 23 7.30 19.10 -3.79
C MET A 23 8.38 19.04 -2.72
N GLY A 24 8.78 17.81 -2.38
CA GLY A 24 9.89 17.52 -1.51
C GLY A 24 11.16 17.10 -2.27
N ARG A 25 12.09 16.50 -1.55
CA ARG A 25 13.37 16.01 -2.10
C ARG A 25 13.20 14.81 -3.03
N GLU A 26 14.20 14.60 -3.87
CA GLU A 26 14.31 13.37 -4.66
C GLU A 26 14.80 12.20 -3.80
N ALA A 27 14.46 10.99 -4.22
CA ALA A 27 14.87 9.73 -3.64
C ALA A 27 15.07 8.68 -4.73
N ILE A 28 15.76 7.62 -4.38
CA ILE A 28 15.93 6.44 -5.24
C ILE A 28 15.26 5.26 -4.57
N ALA A 29 14.52 4.47 -5.35
CA ALA A 29 13.95 3.22 -4.89
C ALA A 29 14.27 2.08 -5.85
N TYR A 30 14.38 0.88 -5.31
CA TYR A 30 14.75 -0.33 -6.03
C TYR A 30 13.56 -1.29 -6.08
N GLY A 31 13.41 -1.94 -7.23
CA GLY A 31 12.47 -3.04 -7.42
C GLY A 31 13.03 -4.38 -6.93
N PRO A 32 12.41 -5.49 -7.37
CA PRO A 32 12.92 -6.83 -7.10
C PRO A 32 14.33 -7.07 -7.66
N ASP A 33 14.69 -6.40 -8.76
CA ASP A 33 16.04 -6.37 -9.30
C ASP A 33 16.83 -5.23 -8.61
N PRO A 34 17.84 -5.55 -7.77
CA PRO A 34 18.62 -4.54 -7.04
C PRO A 34 19.51 -3.67 -7.95
N ASN A 35 19.74 -4.09 -9.20
CA ASN A 35 20.50 -3.31 -10.18
C ASN A 35 19.63 -2.24 -10.88
N LYS A 36 18.32 -2.28 -10.67
CA LYS A 36 17.36 -1.39 -11.31
C LYS A 36 16.86 -0.33 -10.35
N ALA A 37 17.39 0.87 -10.48
CA ALA A 37 17.03 2.03 -9.66
C ALA A 37 15.98 2.89 -10.36
N TYR A 38 15.02 3.38 -9.59
CA TYR A 38 13.98 4.31 -10.02
C TYR A 38 14.10 5.62 -9.26
N ARG A 39 14.08 6.73 -9.99
CA ARG A 39 14.04 8.07 -9.41
C ARG A 39 12.61 8.39 -8.99
N MET A 40 12.48 8.83 -7.75
CA MET A 40 11.25 9.26 -7.10
C MET A 40 11.41 10.68 -6.59
N ARG A 41 10.29 11.34 -6.32
CA ARG A 41 10.26 12.61 -5.61
C ARG A 41 9.16 12.56 -4.55
N TYR A 42 9.48 12.93 -3.32
CA TYR A 42 8.47 13.09 -2.29
C TYR A 42 7.55 14.25 -2.62
N ARG A 43 6.28 14.11 -2.29
CA ARG A 43 5.26 15.10 -2.57
C ARG A 43 4.08 14.93 -1.63
N LEU A 44 3.39 16.03 -1.31
CA LEU A 44 2.07 15.98 -0.68
C LEU A 44 0.99 15.99 -1.76
N VAL A 45 -0.06 15.23 -1.50
CA VAL A 45 -1.28 15.17 -2.31
C VAL A 45 -2.47 15.20 -1.37
N GLU A 46 -3.54 15.90 -1.76
CA GLU A 46 -4.83 15.71 -1.09
C GLU A 46 -5.28 14.25 -1.25
N MET A 47 -5.68 13.61 -0.16
CA MET A 47 -6.10 12.20 -0.20
C MET A 47 -7.22 11.96 -1.23
N ASP A 48 -8.11 12.93 -1.40
CA ASP A 48 -9.25 12.82 -2.29
C ASP A 48 -8.89 12.99 -3.77
N ASP A 49 -7.69 13.54 -4.06
CA ASP A 49 -7.15 13.66 -5.43
C ASP A 49 -6.41 12.40 -5.90
N LEU A 50 -6.14 11.45 -5.00
CA LEU A 50 -5.54 10.17 -5.38
C LEU A 50 -6.53 9.30 -6.16
N ILE A 51 -6.03 8.64 -7.19
CA ILE A 51 -6.80 7.71 -8.03
C ILE A 51 -6.30 6.28 -7.75
N PRO A 52 -6.86 5.61 -6.72
CA PRO A 52 -6.54 4.21 -6.45
C PRO A 52 -7.33 3.26 -7.36
N SER A 53 -6.88 2.02 -7.44
CA SER A 53 -7.46 0.97 -8.28
C SER A 53 -8.90 0.58 -7.92
N HIS A 54 -9.31 0.80 -6.67
CA HIS A 54 -10.65 0.49 -6.17
C HIS A 54 -11.24 1.69 -5.44
N THR A 55 -12.56 1.74 -5.41
CA THR A 55 -13.32 2.69 -4.60
C THR A 55 -13.31 2.28 -3.12
N ASP A 56 -13.82 3.15 -2.24
CA ASP A 56 -13.96 2.86 -0.81
C ASP A 56 -14.96 1.70 -0.53
N ALA A 57 -15.82 1.37 -1.50
CA ALA A 57 -16.68 0.20 -1.47
C ALA A 57 -16.00 -1.09 -2.00
N PHE A 58 -14.73 -1.04 -2.30
CA PHE A 58 -13.92 -2.13 -2.88
C PHE A 58 -14.35 -2.56 -4.29
N ALA A 59 -15.16 -1.77 -4.97
CA ALA A 59 -15.44 -1.94 -6.39
C ALA A 59 -14.28 -1.37 -7.25
N PRO A 60 -14.07 -1.90 -8.47
CA PRO A 60 -13.12 -1.30 -9.40
C PRO A 60 -13.38 0.19 -9.60
N ASN A 61 -12.34 1.01 -9.57
CA ASN A 61 -12.47 2.45 -9.79
C ASN A 61 -12.44 2.74 -11.30
N PRO A 62 -13.53 3.26 -11.90
CA PRO A 62 -13.59 3.52 -13.32
C PRO A 62 -12.62 4.59 -13.81
N ALA A 63 -12.11 5.45 -12.91
CA ALA A 63 -11.09 6.45 -13.22
C ALA A 63 -9.66 5.87 -13.24
N TYR A 64 -9.48 4.62 -12.79
CA TYR A 64 -8.17 3.98 -12.74
C TYR A 64 -7.87 3.26 -14.06
N PRO A 65 -6.68 3.45 -14.67
CA PRO A 65 -6.28 2.75 -15.88
C PRO A 65 -6.28 1.23 -15.68
N ALA A 66 -7.10 0.52 -16.45
CA ALA A 66 -7.30 -0.93 -16.28
C ALA A 66 -5.99 -1.72 -16.47
N GLU A 67 -5.12 -1.26 -17.36
CA GLU A 67 -3.81 -1.87 -17.65
C GLU A 67 -2.82 -1.82 -16.48
N LEU A 68 -3.06 -0.94 -15.50
CA LEU A 68 -2.21 -0.83 -14.30
C LEU A 68 -2.70 -1.69 -13.14
N GLN A 69 -3.83 -2.40 -13.29
CA GLN A 69 -4.44 -3.17 -12.22
C GLN A 69 -3.69 -4.49 -11.96
N PRO A 70 -2.76 -4.56 -11.01
CA PRO A 70 -1.91 -5.74 -10.81
C PRO A 70 -2.59 -6.81 -9.95
N ARG A 71 -3.69 -6.50 -9.25
CA ARG A 71 -4.33 -7.40 -8.30
C ARG A 71 -5.84 -7.26 -8.31
N ILE A 72 -6.53 -8.40 -8.25
CA ILE A 72 -7.98 -8.46 -8.01
C ILE A 72 -8.20 -8.30 -6.50
N ARG A 73 -8.75 -7.13 -6.07
CA ARG A 73 -9.02 -6.81 -4.65
C ARG A 73 -10.43 -7.15 -4.18
N GLU A 74 -11.26 -7.66 -5.06
CA GLU A 74 -12.61 -8.10 -4.74
C GLU A 74 -12.65 -9.33 -3.82
N ARG A 75 -11.50 -9.99 -3.64
CA ARG A 75 -11.37 -11.12 -2.71
C ARG A 75 -11.53 -10.63 -1.27
N GLY A 76 -12.34 -11.33 -0.48
CA GLY A 76 -12.59 -11.03 0.93
C GLY A 76 -11.31 -10.85 1.77
N THR A 77 -10.25 -11.61 1.45
CA THR A 77 -8.93 -11.49 2.10
C THR A 77 -8.27 -10.11 1.88
N ALA A 78 -8.41 -9.53 0.68
CA ALA A 78 -7.85 -8.20 0.40
C ALA A 78 -8.59 -7.11 1.17
N ARG A 79 -9.91 -7.23 1.30
CA ARG A 79 -10.72 -6.33 2.11
C ARG A 79 -10.37 -6.42 3.59
N LEU A 80 -10.29 -7.62 4.15
CA LEU A 80 -9.89 -7.84 5.55
C LEU A 80 -8.50 -7.28 5.85
N ALA A 81 -7.56 -7.40 4.90
CA ALA A 81 -6.21 -6.83 5.05
C ALA A 81 -6.25 -5.29 5.12
N VAL A 82 -7.08 -4.62 4.30
CA VAL A 82 -7.28 -3.17 4.35
C VAL A 82 -7.97 -2.76 5.65
N GLU A 83 -9.01 -3.47 6.08
CA GLU A 83 -9.72 -3.19 7.34
C GLU A 83 -8.78 -3.34 8.55
N ARG A 84 -7.96 -4.38 8.59
CA ARG A 84 -6.93 -4.56 9.63
C ARG A 84 -5.91 -3.42 9.60
N MET A 85 -5.36 -3.10 8.43
CA MET A 85 -4.40 -2.01 8.27
C MET A 85 -4.98 -0.66 8.73
N SER A 86 -6.26 -0.38 8.47
CA SER A 86 -6.90 0.87 8.88
C SER A 86 -7.09 0.98 10.39
N ARG A 87 -7.47 -0.13 11.04
CA ARG A 87 -7.67 -0.18 12.49
C ARG A 87 -6.35 -0.13 13.26
N ASP A 88 -5.37 -0.88 12.76
CA ASP A 88 -4.05 -1.03 13.38
C ASP A 88 -3.00 -0.18 12.65
N LEU A 89 -3.40 1.01 12.14
CA LEU A 89 -2.56 1.89 11.34
C LEU A 89 -1.29 2.28 12.10
N VAL A 90 -0.15 2.04 11.47
CA VAL A 90 1.19 2.45 11.95
C VAL A 90 1.69 3.55 11.02
N PRO A 91 1.58 4.84 11.42
CA PRO A 91 1.96 5.98 10.59
C PRO A 91 3.41 5.91 10.10
N GLU A 92 4.34 5.49 10.96
CA GLU A 92 5.77 5.41 10.70
C GLU A 92 6.07 4.44 9.55
N ALA A 93 5.29 3.39 9.38
CA ALA A 93 5.44 2.44 8.26
C ALA A 93 5.04 3.06 6.91
N LEU A 94 4.18 4.10 6.93
CA LEU A 94 3.72 4.82 5.75
C LEU A 94 4.52 6.10 5.50
N ILE A 95 5.19 6.64 6.53
CA ILE A 95 5.94 7.89 6.50
C ILE A 95 7.41 7.55 6.81
N GLN A 96 8.01 6.72 5.97
CA GLN A 96 9.42 6.35 6.09
C GLN A 96 10.15 6.54 4.75
N ASP A 97 11.43 6.85 4.84
CA ASP A 97 12.31 6.89 3.67
C ASP A 97 12.68 5.46 3.25
N SER A 98 11.83 4.85 2.45
CA SER A 98 12.04 3.48 1.99
C SER A 98 12.74 3.46 0.63
N GLN A 99 13.84 2.71 0.57
CA GLN A 99 14.56 2.46 -0.68
C GLN A 99 13.93 1.34 -1.52
N THR A 100 12.81 0.74 -1.09
CA THR A 100 12.11 -0.29 -1.84
C THR A 100 10.77 0.22 -2.37
N LEU A 101 10.29 -0.38 -3.47
CA LEU A 101 9.05 0.05 -4.12
C LEU A 101 7.79 -0.41 -3.35
N ASP A 102 7.86 -1.50 -2.62
CA ASP A 102 6.73 -2.15 -1.94
C ASP A 102 6.40 -1.53 -0.57
N ARG A 103 7.31 -0.77 0.02
CA ARG A 103 7.19 -0.18 1.37
C ARG A 103 7.17 1.35 1.35
N GLY A 104 6.88 1.94 2.52
CA GLY A 104 6.85 3.39 2.71
C GLY A 104 5.65 4.08 2.06
N PRO A 105 5.74 5.37 1.71
CA PRO A 105 4.67 6.12 1.07
C PRO A 105 4.23 5.50 -0.25
N MET A 106 2.95 5.70 -0.60
CA MET A 106 2.40 5.24 -1.88
C MET A 106 3.20 5.82 -3.05
N ILE A 107 3.28 5.06 -4.16
CA ILE A 107 3.90 5.54 -5.39
C ILE A 107 2.80 5.93 -6.37
N VAL A 108 2.95 7.12 -6.94
CA VAL A 108 1.99 7.70 -7.89
C VAL A 108 2.67 8.19 -9.15
N GLY A 109 1.93 8.24 -10.23
CA GLY A 109 2.31 9.01 -11.42
C GLY A 109 2.08 10.52 -11.22
N ALA A 110 2.52 11.34 -12.17
CA ALA A 110 2.27 12.79 -12.17
C ALA A 110 0.77 13.15 -12.20
N ASP A 111 -0.08 12.22 -12.61
CA ASP A 111 -1.54 12.31 -12.71
C ASP A 111 -2.29 11.86 -11.43
N ASN A 112 -1.58 11.59 -10.33
CA ASN A 112 -2.09 11.08 -9.07
C ASN A 112 -2.65 9.64 -9.13
N VAL A 113 -2.50 8.93 -10.23
CA VAL A 113 -2.83 7.51 -10.31
C VAL A 113 -1.86 6.71 -9.47
N VAL A 114 -2.39 5.85 -8.60
CA VAL A 114 -1.59 5.06 -7.65
C VAL A 114 -0.99 3.85 -8.36
N GLU A 115 0.31 3.86 -8.58
CA GLU A 115 1.07 2.79 -9.24
C GLU A 115 1.48 1.68 -8.27
N SER A 116 1.71 2.04 -6.99
CA SER A 116 1.93 1.08 -5.90
C SER A 116 1.35 1.58 -4.59
N GLY A 117 0.85 0.66 -3.76
CA GLY A 117 0.27 0.99 -2.46
C GLY A 117 -1.22 1.29 -2.47
N ASN A 118 -1.99 0.81 -3.45
CA ASN A 118 -3.44 0.96 -3.51
C ASN A 118 -4.14 0.55 -2.20
N GLY A 119 -3.69 -0.52 -1.54
CA GLY A 119 -4.22 -0.94 -0.23
C GLY A 119 -3.96 0.07 0.88
N ARG A 120 -2.81 0.77 0.84
CA ARG A 120 -2.46 1.82 1.80
C ARG A 120 -3.37 3.04 1.65
N VAL A 121 -3.71 3.43 0.42
CA VAL A 121 -4.68 4.51 0.16
C VAL A 121 -6.06 4.16 0.73
N LEU A 122 -6.56 2.96 0.43
CA LEU A 122 -7.85 2.50 0.94
C LEU A 122 -7.86 2.42 2.47
N ALA A 123 -6.76 1.95 3.08
CA ALA A 123 -6.63 1.89 4.53
C ALA A 123 -6.62 3.29 5.17
N LEU A 124 -5.92 4.26 4.61
CA LEU A 124 -5.92 5.65 5.07
C LEU A 124 -7.31 6.29 4.95
N ARG A 125 -8.01 6.08 3.82
CA ARG A 125 -9.39 6.56 3.64
C ARG A 125 -10.34 5.97 4.67
N LEU A 126 -10.23 4.68 4.90
CA LEU A 126 -11.05 3.97 5.88
C LEU A 126 -10.69 4.40 7.31
N ALA A 127 -9.39 4.61 7.63
CA ALA A 127 -8.96 5.14 8.92
C ALA A 127 -9.55 6.53 9.17
N ARG A 128 -9.50 7.44 8.19
CA ARG A 128 -10.12 8.77 8.30
C ARG A 128 -11.61 8.68 8.63
N GLN A 129 -12.32 7.70 8.06
CA GLN A 129 -13.76 7.56 8.25
C GLN A 129 -14.15 6.88 9.55
N ARG A 130 -13.42 5.85 9.98
CA ARG A 130 -13.82 4.94 11.08
C ARG A 130 -12.95 5.02 12.31
N TYR A 131 -11.69 5.48 12.17
CA TYR A 131 -10.67 5.52 13.21
C TYR A 131 -9.99 6.90 13.24
N PRO A 132 -10.72 7.97 13.58
CA PRO A 132 -10.22 9.34 13.48
C PRO A 132 -8.94 9.57 14.29
N GLU A 133 -8.76 8.86 15.42
CA GLU A 133 -7.54 8.90 16.22
C GLU A 133 -6.32 8.37 15.44
N ARG A 134 -6.50 7.35 14.61
CA ARG A 134 -5.44 6.80 13.74
C ARG A 134 -5.09 7.77 12.62
N TRP A 135 -6.11 8.41 12.04
CA TRP A 135 -5.90 9.46 11.07
C TRP A 135 -5.16 10.66 11.64
N GLN A 136 -5.53 11.10 12.83
CA GLN A 136 -4.84 12.20 13.53
C GLN A 136 -3.38 11.84 13.84
N ALA A 137 -3.11 10.61 14.29
CA ALA A 137 -1.75 10.11 14.49
C ALA A 137 -0.94 10.17 13.18
N TYR A 138 -1.51 9.71 12.05
CA TYR A 138 -0.87 9.83 10.74
C TYR A 138 -0.56 11.29 10.39
N GLN A 139 -1.50 12.22 10.59
CA GLN A 139 -1.30 13.63 10.31
C GLN A 139 -0.23 14.26 11.22
N GLN A 140 -0.15 13.85 12.47
CA GLN A 140 0.90 14.32 13.39
C GLN A 140 2.27 13.79 12.96
N THR A 141 2.40 12.49 12.72
CA THR A 141 3.65 11.89 12.24
C THR A 141 4.10 12.53 10.92
N LEU A 142 3.16 12.87 10.03
CA LEU A 142 3.47 13.56 8.78
C LEU A 142 4.08 14.95 9.03
N ARG A 143 3.52 15.74 9.94
CA ARG A 143 4.07 17.06 10.30
C ARG A 143 5.47 16.93 10.89
N ASP A 144 5.65 16.01 11.82
CA ASP A 144 6.92 15.82 12.51
C ASP A 144 8.03 15.33 11.58
N ALA A 145 7.67 14.50 10.60
CA ALA A 145 8.60 13.91 9.65
C ALA A 145 8.80 14.75 8.36
N ALA A 146 7.96 15.73 8.08
CA ALA A 146 7.98 16.47 6.81
C ALA A 146 9.36 17.06 6.43
N PRO A 147 10.13 17.65 7.36
CA PRO A 147 11.44 18.21 7.03
C PRO A 147 12.42 17.20 6.43
N GLN A 148 12.39 15.94 6.87
CA GLN A 148 13.27 14.90 6.33
C GLN A 148 12.96 14.56 4.86
N PHE A 149 11.75 14.87 4.40
CA PHE A 149 11.31 14.71 3.01
C PHE A 149 11.46 15.99 2.17
N GLY A 150 12.03 17.05 2.75
CA GLY A 150 12.16 18.36 2.09
C GLY A 150 10.81 19.06 1.89
N ILE A 151 9.87 18.86 2.83
CA ILE A 151 8.53 19.44 2.83
C ILE A 151 8.42 20.40 3.99
N ASP A 152 7.99 21.64 3.72
CA ASP A 152 7.81 22.67 4.73
C ASP A 152 6.43 22.53 5.41
N GLU A 153 6.36 22.91 6.68
CA GLU A 153 5.13 22.88 7.46
C GLU A 153 4.02 23.75 6.83
N ALA A 154 4.39 24.89 6.22
CA ALA A 154 3.45 25.75 5.51
C ALA A 154 2.75 25.03 4.34
N GLN A 155 3.43 24.10 3.68
CA GLN A 155 2.83 23.29 2.62
C GLN A 155 1.75 22.34 3.16
N ILE A 156 1.96 21.78 4.36
CA ILE A 156 0.98 20.92 5.04
C ILE A 156 -0.22 21.74 5.50
N ALA A 157 0.04 22.91 6.12
CA ALA A 157 -1.01 23.78 6.66
C ALA A 157 -1.98 24.29 5.57
N GLY A 158 -1.52 24.38 4.32
CA GLY A 158 -2.35 24.77 3.17
C GLY A 158 -3.28 23.67 2.65
N MET A 159 -3.23 22.45 3.20
CA MET A 159 -3.97 21.28 2.75
C MET A 159 -4.98 20.80 3.81
N ARG A 160 -6.07 20.18 3.34
CA ARG A 160 -7.13 19.65 4.23
C ARG A 160 -6.83 18.22 4.72
N ASN A 161 -6.44 17.36 3.79
CA ASN A 161 -6.18 15.94 4.04
C ASN A 161 -4.89 15.51 3.34
N PRO A 162 -3.72 16.12 3.70
CA PRO A 162 -2.47 15.82 3.04
C PRO A 162 -2.02 14.38 3.31
N VAL A 163 -1.51 13.74 2.27
CA VAL A 163 -0.82 12.46 2.39
C VAL A 163 0.53 12.53 1.67
N LEU A 164 1.52 11.87 2.26
CA LEU A 164 2.84 11.75 1.66
C LEU A 164 2.83 10.67 0.59
N VAL A 165 3.35 11.01 -0.58
CA VAL A 165 3.54 10.08 -1.69
C VAL A 165 4.94 10.19 -2.26
N ARG A 166 5.34 9.20 -3.03
CA ARG A 166 6.51 9.22 -3.91
C ARG A 166 6.01 9.33 -5.35
N GLU A 167 6.24 10.46 -6.00
CA GLU A 167 5.98 10.60 -7.43
C GLU A 167 7.10 9.94 -8.22
N ARG A 168 6.75 9.06 -9.15
CA ARG A 168 7.74 8.48 -10.07
C ARG A 168 8.23 9.55 -11.06
N VAL A 169 9.54 9.78 -11.06
CA VAL A 169 10.23 10.70 -11.96
C VAL A 169 10.87 9.96 -13.13
N SER A 170 11.26 8.70 -12.94
CA SER A 170 11.82 7.88 -14.02
C SER A 170 10.85 7.76 -15.19
N ASP A 171 11.36 8.02 -16.41
CA ASP A 171 10.66 7.76 -17.65
C ASP A 171 10.84 6.27 -18.03
N VAL A 172 9.81 5.48 -17.75
CA VAL A 172 9.81 4.02 -17.94
C VAL A 172 8.42 3.57 -18.35
N ASP A 173 8.32 2.39 -18.95
CA ASP A 173 7.05 1.75 -19.22
C ASP A 173 6.24 1.62 -17.92
N ARG A 174 5.09 2.27 -17.88
CA ARG A 174 4.28 2.42 -16.69
C ARG A 174 3.65 1.11 -16.22
N VAL A 175 3.21 0.29 -17.15
CA VAL A 175 2.58 -1.01 -16.85
C VAL A 175 3.60 -1.94 -16.23
N ARG A 176 4.78 -2.03 -16.84
CA ARG A 176 5.89 -2.82 -16.32
C ARG A 176 6.33 -2.32 -14.95
N PHE A 177 6.48 -1.01 -14.78
CA PHE A 177 6.83 -0.41 -13.47
C PHE A 177 5.79 -0.76 -12.41
N ALA A 178 4.48 -0.58 -12.68
CA ALA A 178 3.42 -0.89 -11.72
C ALA A 178 3.42 -2.38 -11.35
N ALA A 179 3.67 -3.27 -12.29
CA ALA A 179 3.81 -4.70 -12.01
C ALA A 179 5.00 -4.99 -11.07
N GLU A 180 6.18 -4.42 -11.34
CA GLU A 180 7.37 -4.56 -10.50
C GLU A 180 7.17 -3.94 -9.10
N ALA A 181 6.60 -2.75 -9.02
CA ALA A 181 6.38 -2.02 -7.77
C ALA A 181 5.35 -2.67 -6.81
N ASN A 182 4.60 -3.64 -7.31
CA ASN A 182 3.66 -4.42 -6.49
C ASN A 182 4.18 -5.84 -6.18
N GLN A 183 5.41 -6.17 -6.57
CA GLN A 183 6.11 -7.36 -6.13
C GLN A 183 6.83 -7.08 -4.80
N PRO A 184 6.90 -8.05 -3.88
CA PRO A 184 7.70 -7.91 -2.67
C PRO A 184 9.18 -7.75 -3.04
N ALA A 185 9.87 -6.78 -2.44
CA ALA A 185 11.31 -6.56 -2.66
C ALA A 185 12.16 -7.68 -2.05
N VAL A 186 11.65 -8.36 -1.03
CA VAL A 186 12.26 -9.54 -0.43
C VAL A 186 11.51 -10.75 -0.97
N ALA A 187 12.25 -11.78 -1.40
CA ALA A 187 11.65 -13.06 -1.77
C ALA A 187 10.72 -13.54 -0.65
N VAL A 188 9.44 -13.60 -0.94
CA VAL A 188 8.49 -14.23 -0.03
C VAL A 188 8.85 -15.71 -0.07
N PHE A 189 9.23 -16.26 1.08
CA PHE A 189 9.45 -17.70 1.19
C PHE A 189 8.25 -18.44 0.60
N SER A 190 8.53 -19.42 -0.22
CA SER A 190 7.49 -20.31 -0.73
C SER A 190 6.76 -20.98 0.44
N PRO A 191 5.53 -21.47 0.25
CA PRO A 191 4.85 -22.23 1.30
C PRO A 191 5.71 -23.35 1.87
N LEU A 192 6.55 -23.98 1.06
CA LEU A 192 7.50 -25.00 1.48
C LEU A 192 8.62 -24.42 2.36
N GLU A 193 9.20 -23.29 1.99
CA GLU A 193 10.24 -22.62 2.78
C GLU A 193 9.71 -22.11 4.11
N ASN A 194 8.47 -21.59 4.15
CA ASN A 194 7.80 -21.23 5.39
C ASN A 194 7.58 -22.46 6.27
N ALA A 195 7.08 -23.56 5.71
CA ALA A 195 6.89 -24.81 6.44
C ALA A 195 8.22 -25.37 6.99
N LEU A 196 9.32 -25.24 6.24
CA LEU A 196 10.65 -25.64 6.71
C LEU A 196 11.18 -24.73 7.84
N GLN A 197 10.89 -23.42 7.78
CA GLN A 197 11.24 -22.52 8.88
C GLN A 197 10.42 -22.81 10.14
N ASP A 198 9.13 -23.04 9.99
CA ASP A 198 8.25 -23.38 11.10
C ASP A 198 8.65 -24.73 11.70
N ALA A 199 8.98 -25.73 10.87
CA ALA A 199 9.49 -27.02 11.33
C ALA A 199 10.81 -26.90 12.14
N ARG A 200 11.68 -25.93 11.81
CA ARG A 200 12.91 -25.65 12.60
C ARG A 200 12.62 -24.97 13.94
N ARG A 201 11.49 -24.30 14.09
CA ARG A 201 11.06 -23.69 15.35
C ARG A 201 10.33 -24.66 16.26
N ILE A 202 9.78 -25.73 15.69
CA ILE A 202 9.13 -26.81 16.46
C ILE A 202 10.24 -27.68 17.05
N HIS A 203 10.36 -27.70 18.36
CA HIS A 203 11.20 -28.68 19.07
C HIS A 203 10.49 -30.05 19.01
N LEU A 204 10.83 -30.83 17.98
CA LEU A 204 10.22 -32.14 17.76
C LEU A 204 10.40 -33.07 18.98
N ASP A 205 11.44 -32.85 19.77
CA ASP A 205 11.67 -33.56 21.03
C ASP A 205 10.59 -33.29 22.09
N ALA A 206 9.81 -32.23 21.93
CA ALA A 206 8.69 -31.89 22.80
C ALA A 206 7.37 -32.58 22.39
N LEU A 207 7.33 -33.20 21.20
CA LEU A 207 6.16 -33.96 20.76
C LEU A 207 6.05 -35.26 21.52
N VAL A 208 4.87 -35.54 22.07
CA VAL A 208 4.55 -36.83 22.63
C VAL A 208 4.23 -37.78 21.47
N VAL A 209 5.11 -38.74 21.23
CA VAL A 209 4.97 -39.76 20.19
C VAL A 209 4.51 -41.07 20.85
N PRO A 210 3.32 -41.60 20.51
CA PRO A 210 2.90 -42.89 21.02
C PRO A 210 3.76 -44.00 20.44
N GLU A 211 3.93 -45.10 21.19
CA GLU A 211 4.72 -46.28 20.74
C GLU A 211 4.18 -46.89 19.43
N GLU A 212 2.88 -46.68 19.14
CA GLU A 212 2.18 -47.21 17.95
C GLU A 212 1.84 -46.12 16.95
N THR A 213 2.67 -45.12 16.74
CA THR A 213 2.33 -44.01 15.85
C THR A 213 2.35 -44.41 14.39
N LEU A 214 1.24 -44.21 13.71
CA LEU A 214 1.05 -44.53 12.30
C LEU A 214 1.31 -43.36 11.36
N SER A 215 1.15 -42.10 11.83
CA SER A 215 1.38 -40.92 11.02
C SER A 215 1.63 -39.65 11.87
N LEU A 216 2.33 -38.69 11.27
CA LEU A 216 2.56 -37.36 11.89
C LEU A 216 1.24 -36.62 12.18
N ASP A 217 0.25 -36.72 11.30
CA ASP A 217 -1.07 -36.12 11.48
C ASP A 217 -1.77 -36.62 12.74
N THR A 218 -1.71 -37.92 12.98
CA THR A 218 -2.26 -38.53 14.21
C THR A 218 -1.55 -38.04 15.45
N THR A 219 -0.22 -37.97 15.41
CA THR A 219 0.59 -37.47 16.53
C THR A 219 0.28 -36.02 16.87
N LEU A 220 0.15 -35.15 15.87
CA LEU A 220 -0.13 -33.72 16.07
C LEU A 220 -1.55 -33.48 16.64
N ARG A 221 -2.51 -34.35 16.34
CA ARG A 221 -3.89 -34.25 16.83
C ARG A 221 -4.08 -34.68 18.29
N MET A 222 -3.08 -35.29 18.89
CA MET A 222 -3.15 -35.64 20.30
C MET A 222 -3.19 -34.42 21.19
N ALA A 223 -3.98 -34.45 22.27
CA ALA A 223 -4.17 -33.31 23.16
C ALA A 223 -2.86 -32.68 23.68
N PRO A 224 -1.80 -33.42 24.08
CA PRO A 224 -0.53 -32.84 24.50
C PRO A 224 0.20 -32.07 23.39
N ASN A 225 -0.08 -32.40 22.12
CA ASN A 225 0.59 -31.84 20.95
C ASN A 225 -0.23 -30.74 20.26
N GLN A 226 -1.44 -30.42 20.75
CA GLN A 226 -2.31 -29.39 20.17
C GLN A 226 -1.64 -28.01 19.99
N PRO A 227 -0.72 -27.56 20.86
CA PRO A 227 -0.01 -26.30 20.65
C PRO A 227 0.86 -26.25 19.37
N PHE A 228 1.16 -27.41 18.77
CA PHE A 228 1.94 -27.50 17.52
C PHE A 228 1.07 -27.55 16.26
N VAL A 229 -0.26 -27.58 16.42
CA VAL A 229 -1.22 -27.52 15.30
C VAL A 229 -1.68 -26.08 15.15
N LEU A 230 -1.35 -25.47 14.00
CA LEU A 230 -1.78 -24.11 13.60
C LEU A 230 -3.01 -24.17 12.69
#